data_ac0937586d51210dda5181c286f75fec
#
_entry.id   ac0937586d51210dda5181c286f75fec
#
_cell.length_a   1.000
_cell.length_b   1.000
_cell.length_c   1.000
_cell.angle_alpha   90.00
_cell.angle_beta   90.00
_cell.angle_gamma   90.00
#
_symmetry.space_group_name_H-M   'P 1'
#
loop_
_entity.id
_entity.type
_entity.pdbx_description
1 polymer ?
#
loop_
_entity_poly.entity_id
_entity_poly.type
_entity_poly.pdbx_seq_one_letter_code
_entity_poly.pdbx_strand_id
1 'polypeptide(L)'
;MSELLKKIEPLEKKRKELFAQFSKNMLIAVILTIIIVGLFILFLEQGFYFVLFFLIVPIFFVLKAQSYANKFKETIKNELVHLVLNDKFDDVYYDRHQSIPQGVIDQTGLVKRPDRFSGEDFIKGTYKGVSFEVSDVTLRERQEHVDSKGHRTVTYPVYFKGRWYVYKFPKTFKGTLKICETRPNNAKGLEKLDTESMAFNKKFKLYASDKQYAFYHLTPIMMEKLLELEKLHRGSIYFYYTGNELHIGVNDSQDYLEIPFRKAIDEKAMKAFEGDVDLIPAIINELKLTSDKFK
;
A
#
# COMPACT_ATOMS: atom_id res chain seq x y z
N MET A 1 4.14 5.70 25.31
CA MET A 1 3.94 7.01 24.62
C MET A 1 5.06 8.04 24.89
N SER A 2 5.35 8.40 26.13
CA SER A 2 6.42 9.40 26.42
C SER A 2 7.83 9.00 26.00
N GLU A 3 8.16 7.71 26.04
CA GLU A 3 9.49 7.19 25.68
C GLU A 3 9.70 7.14 24.17
N LEU A 4 8.66 6.76 23.41
CA LEU A 4 8.69 6.78 21.95
C LEU A 4 8.83 8.22 21.42
N LEU A 5 8.08 9.16 21.99
CA LEU A 5 8.18 10.58 21.63
C LEU A 5 9.59 11.16 21.85
N LYS A 6 10.29 10.74 22.91
CA LYS A 6 11.70 11.13 23.12
C LYS A 6 12.63 10.58 22.05
N LYS A 7 12.37 9.37 21.56
CA LYS A 7 13.16 8.77 20.44
C LYS A 7 12.88 9.45 19.09
N ILE A 8 11.71 10.09 18.94
CA ILE A 8 11.28 10.75 17.70
C ILE A 8 11.74 12.21 17.63
N GLU A 9 12.01 12.87 18.76
CA GLU A 9 12.43 14.27 18.80
C GLU A 9 13.64 14.60 17.89
N PRO A 10 14.72 13.79 17.85
CA PRO A 10 15.83 14.02 16.91
C PRO A 10 15.42 13.85 15.45
N LEU A 11 14.49 12.95 15.14
CA LEU A 11 13.95 12.76 13.80
C LEU A 11 13.11 13.96 13.36
N GLU A 12 12.28 14.51 14.25
CA GLU A 12 11.50 15.71 13.99
C GLU A 12 12.39 16.94 13.74
N LYS A 13 13.49 17.09 14.50
CA LYS A 13 14.49 18.15 14.26
C LYS A 13 15.08 18.01 12.86
N LYS A 14 15.53 16.83 12.49
CA LYS A 14 16.10 16.53 11.17
C LYS A 14 15.08 16.72 10.04
N ARG A 15 13.81 16.38 10.26
CA ARG A 15 12.70 16.67 9.33
C ARG A 15 12.57 18.16 9.08
N LYS A 16 12.55 18.98 10.15
CA LYS A 16 12.46 20.46 10.05
C LYS A 16 13.62 21.03 9.24
N GLU A 17 14.84 20.57 9.46
CA GLU A 17 16.03 21.00 8.71
C GLU A 17 15.90 20.65 7.21
N LEU A 18 15.52 19.41 6.88
CA LEU A 18 15.33 18.98 5.50
C LEU A 18 14.16 19.74 4.83
N PHE A 19 13.07 19.98 5.55
CA PHE A 19 11.95 20.73 5.04
C PHE A 19 12.30 22.22 4.81
N ALA A 20 13.08 22.84 5.67
CA ALA A 20 13.57 24.21 5.47
C ALA A 20 14.43 24.32 4.20
N GLN A 21 15.33 23.36 3.96
CA GLN A 21 16.14 23.30 2.74
C GLN A 21 15.29 23.05 1.48
N PHE A 22 14.32 22.15 1.55
CA PHE A 22 13.33 21.93 0.49
C PHE A 22 12.58 23.22 0.15
N SER A 23 11.99 23.87 1.16
CA SER A 23 11.20 25.08 0.98
C SER A 23 12.02 26.24 0.42
N LYS A 24 13.25 26.41 0.90
CA LYS A 24 14.19 27.41 0.38
C LYS A 24 14.48 27.21 -1.11
N ASN A 25 14.80 25.98 -1.53
CA ASN A 25 15.10 25.69 -2.94
C ASN A 25 13.85 25.83 -3.82
N MET A 26 12.67 25.41 -3.34
CA MET A 26 11.41 25.60 -4.05
C MET A 26 11.08 27.08 -4.23
N LEU A 27 11.28 27.91 -3.19
CA LEU A 27 11.05 29.35 -3.27
C LEU A 27 11.96 30.00 -4.31
N ILE A 28 13.26 29.65 -4.32
CA ILE A 28 14.22 30.15 -5.33
C ILE A 28 13.75 29.75 -6.73
N ALA A 29 13.35 28.48 -6.92
CA ALA A 29 12.86 28.01 -8.22
C ALA A 29 11.64 28.81 -8.71
N VAL A 30 10.66 29.06 -7.82
CA VAL A 30 9.45 29.83 -8.13
C VAL A 30 9.81 31.27 -8.52
N ILE A 31 10.64 31.95 -7.74
CA ILE A 31 11.05 33.34 -8.00
C ILE A 31 11.77 33.42 -9.36
N LEU A 32 12.73 32.53 -9.63
CA LEU A 32 13.45 32.50 -10.89
C LEU A 32 12.52 32.24 -12.07
N THR A 33 11.56 31.33 -11.93
CA THR A 33 10.57 31.06 -12.98
C THR A 33 9.72 32.28 -13.28
N ILE A 34 9.25 32.99 -12.25
CA ILE A 34 8.46 34.23 -12.41
C ILE A 34 9.29 35.30 -13.15
N ILE A 35 10.56 35.48 -12.78
CA ILE A 35 11.46 36.46 -13.43
C ILE A 35 11.66 36.07 -14.90
N ILE A 36 11.96 34.81 -15.21
CA ILE A 36 12.23 34.35 -16.59
C ILE A 36 10.98 34.49 -17.44
N VAL A 37 9.80 34.11 -16.93
CA VAL A 37 8.52 34.25 -17.63
C VAL A 37 8.19 35.75 -17.85
N GLY A 38 8.42 36.59 -16.86
CA GLY A 38 8.24 38.04 -16.98
C GLY A 38 9.14 38.66 -18.05
N LEU A 39 10.43 38.31 -18.09
CA LEU A 39 11.36 38.73 -19.13
C LEU A 39 10.94 38.20 -20.51
N PHE A 40 10.50 36.96 -20.61
CA PHE A 40 10.00 36.40 -21.85
C PHE A 40 8.81 37.20 -22.42
N ILE A 41 7.84 37.56 -21.56
CA ILE A 41 6.67 38.35 -21.94
C ILE A 41 7.11 39.76 -22.41
N LEU A 42 8.05 40.43 -21.70
CA LEU A 42 8.52 41.76 -22.04
C LEU A 42 9.26 41.81 -23.38
N PHE A 43 9.98 40.75 -23.74
CA PHE A 43 10.79 40.67 -24.96
C PHE A 43 10.18 39.80 -26.07
N LEU A 44 8.92 39.41 -25.94
CA LEU A 44 8.22 38.52 -26.87
C LEU A 44 8.22 39.08 -28.31
N GLU A 45 7.93 40.39 -28.47
CA GLU A 45 7.85 41.07 -29.75
C GLU A 45 9.22 41.20 -30.44
N GLN A 46 10.32 41.20 -29.65
CA GLN A 46 11.67 41.25 -30.20
C GLN A 46 12.24 39.86 -30.59
N GLY A 47 11.46 38.80 -30.42
CA GLY A 47 11.85 37.43 -30.80
C GLY A 47 12.93 36.79 -29.92
N PHE A 48 13.13 37.24 -28.68
CA PHE A 48 14.11 36.72 -27.74
C PHE A 48 13.67 35.39 -27.10
N TYR A 49 13.32 34.37 -27.90
CA TYR A 49 12.90 33.06 -27.44
C TYR A 49 13.99 32.32 -26.66
N PHE A 50 15.26 32.69 -26.81
CA PHE A 50 16.36 32.10 -26.05
C PHE A 50 16.24 32.31 -24.52
N VAL A 51 15.44 33.30 -24.06
CA VAL A 51 15.17 33.49 -22.64
C VAL A 51 14.60 32.23 -22.01
N LEU A 52 13.83 31.43 -22.73
CA LEU A 52 13.29 30.16 -22.26
C LEU A 52 14.36 29.13 -21.92
N PHE A 53 15.55 29.25 -22.50
CA PHE A 53 16.67 28.37 -22.17
C PHE A 53 17.10 28.48 -20.71
N PHE A 54 16.93 29.67 -20.12
CA PHE A 54 17.23 29.88 -18.70
C PHE A 54 16.29 29.15 -17.74
N LEU A 55 15.18 28.55 -18.20
CA LEU A 55 14.33 27.66 -17.38
C LEU A 55 15.08 26.44 -16.84
N ILE A 56 16.24 26.09 -17.40
CA ILE A 56 17.12 25.04 -16.84
C ILE A 56 17.53 25.37 -15.39
N VAL A 57 17.72 26.66 -15.07
CA VAL A 57 18.16 27.08 -13.74
C VAL A 57 17.13 26.77 -12.65
N PRO A 58 15.86 27.21 -12.74
CA PRO A 58 14.85 26.83 -11.75
C PRO A 58 14.62 25.31 -11.70
N ILE A 59 14.73 24.58 -12.82
CA ILE A 59 14.63 23.11 -12.82
C ILE A 59 15.71 22.50 -11.91
N PHE A 60 16.95 23.00 -11.96
CA PHE A 60 18.00 22.55 -11.06
C PHE A 60 17.62 22.71 -9.58
N PHE A 61 17.02 23.83 -9.19
CA PHE A 61 16.58 24.06 -7.81
C PHE A 61 15.40 23.14 -7.44
N VAL A 62 14.48 22.84 -8.36
CA VAL A 62 13.41 21.85 -8.14
C VAL A 62 14.00 20.46 -7.90
N LEU A 63 14.94 20.01 -8.71
CA LEU A 63 15.61 18.71 -8.54
C LEU A 63 16.37 18.65 -7.21
N LYS A 64 17.04 19.75 -6.83
CA LYS A 64 17.71 19.86 -5.54
C LYS A 64 16.71 19.82 -4.37
N ALA A 65 15.57 20.49 -4.48
CA ALA A 65 14.51 20.39 -3.48
C ALA A 65 14.01 18.95 -3.36
N GLN A 66 13.72 18.28 -4.50
CA GLN A 66 13.28 16.89 -4.51
C GLN A 66 14.28 15.93 -3.83
N SER A 67 15.59 16.19 -3.96
CA SER A 67 16.64 15.44 -3.27
C SER A 67 16.47 15.48 -1.74
N TYR A 68 16.06 16.61 -1.15
CA TYR A 68 15.78 16.70 0.29
C TYR A 68 14.54 15.90 0.70
N ALA A 69 13.49 15.88 -0.14
CA ALA A 69 12.31 15.06 0.09
C ALA A 69 12.66 13.55 0.02
N ASN A 70 13.47 13.15 -0.94
CA ASN A 70 13.96 11.78 -1.04
C ASN A 70 14.82 11.39 0.19
N LYS A 71 15.72 12.29 0.62
CA LYS A 71 16.55 12.08 1.82
C LYS A 71 15.70 11.94 3.09
N PHE A 72 14.58 12.67 3.20
CA PHE A 72 13.62 12.47 4.27
C PHE A 72 13.05 11.05 4.26
N LYS A 73 12.59 10.57 3.12
CA LYS A 73 12.03 9.23 2.98
C LYS A 73 13.07 8.14 3.29
N GLU A 74 14.31 8.30 2.80
CA GLU A 74 15.39 7.32 3.00
C GLU A 74 15.88 7.24 4.44
N THR A 75 15.92 8.37 5.14
CA THR A 75 16.49 8.39 6.49
C THR A 75 15.43 8.36 7.57
N ILE A 76 14.50 9.31 7.56
CA ILE A 76 13.56 9.51 8.68
C ILE A 76 12.42 8.49 8.62
N LYS A 77 11.81 8.28 7.45
CA LYS A 77 10.76 7.26 7.30
C LYS A 77 11.32 5.88 7.65
N ASN A 78 12.46 5.52 7.08
CA ASN A 78 13.08 4.22 7.31
C ASN A 78 13.41 3.98 8.80
N GLU A 79 14.04 4.97 9.47
CA GLU A 79 14.39 4.87 10.89
C GLU A 79 13.15 4.77 11.78
N LEU A 80 12.08 5.51 11.47
CA LEU A 80 10.83 5.45 12.22
C LEU A 80 10.10 4.11 12.02
N VAL A 81 10.08 3.59 10.79
CA VAL A 81 9.50 2.27 10.51
C VAL A 81 10.21 1.20 11.34
N HIS A 82 11.55 1.17 11.33
CA HIS A 82 12.32 0.22 12.14
C HIS A 82 12.05 0.35 13.64
N LEU A 83 11.94 1.59 14.15
CA LEU A 83 11.63 1.84 15.55
C LEU A 83 10.29 1.21 15.97
N VAL A 84 9.24 1.40 15.17
CA VAL A 84 7.90 0.90 15.49
C VAL A 84 7.80 -0.61 15.26
N LEU A 85 8.41 -1.13 14.20
CA LEU A 85 8.36 -2.56 13.91
C LEU A 85 9.10 -3.40 14.95
N ASN A 86 10.32 -2.97 15.35
CA ASN A 86 11.13 -3.68 16.35
C ASN A 86 10.51 -3.66 17.75
N ASP A 87 9.62 -2.70 18.05
CA ASP A 87 8.87 -2.65 19.31
C ASP A 87 7.72 -3.67 19.35
N LYS A 88 7.19 -4.07 18.19
CA LYS A 88 5.96 -4.89 18.07
C LYS A 88 6.20 -6.33 17.63
N PHE A 89 7.27 -6.60 16.89
CA PHE A 89 7.52 -7.89 16.27
C PHE A 89 8.90 -8.44 16.58
N ASP A 90 8.99 -9.76 16.64
CA ASP A 90 10.24 -10.49 16.68
C ASP A 90 10.74 -10.72 15.25
N ASP A 91 12.07 -10.69 15.04
CA ASP A 91 12.74 -11.00 13.76
C ASP A 91 12.13 -10.29 12.54
N VAL A 92 11.87 -8.98 12.70
CA VAL A 92 11.25 -8.20 11.62
C VAL A 92 12.29 -7.67 10.63
N TYR A 93 12.01 -7.85 9.36
CA TYR A 93 12.74 -7.26 8.24
C TYR A 93 11.85 -6.24 7.53
N TYR A 94 12.41 -5.10 7.16
CA TYR A 94 11.75 -4.07 6.37
C TYR A 94 12.66 -3.59 5.24
N ASP A 95 12.10 -3.47 4.04
CA ASP A 95 12.76 -2.84 2.90
C ASP A 95 11.73 -2.01 2.12
N ARG A 96 11.97 -0.72 2.05
CA ARG A 96 11.10 0.24 1.39
C ARG A 96 10.96 0.01 -0.11
N HIS A 97 12.00 -0.52 -0.77
CA HIS A 97 12.07 -0.68 -2.23
C HIS A 97 11.67 -2.08 -2.70
N GLN A 98 11.41 -2.98 -1.77
CA GLN A 98 10.91 -4.32 -2.06
C GLN A 98 9.39 -4.41 -1.89
N SER A 99 8.82 -5.47 -2.43
CA SER A 99 7.42 -5.83 -2.26
C SER A 99 7.24 -7.34 -2.39
N ILE A 100 6.07 -7.84 -2.00
CA ILE A 100 5.63 -9.17 -2.36
C ILE A 100 5.71 -9.29 -3.89
N PRO A 101 6.36 -10.34 -4.44
CA PRO A 101 6.52 -10.49 -5.88
C PRO A 101 5.17 -10.58 -6.60
N GLN A 102 5.06 -9.93 -7.77
CA GLN A 102 3.86 -9.97 -8.61
C GLN A 102 3.35 -11.40 -8.83
N GLY A 103 4.27 -12.36 -9.08
CA GLY A 103 3.92 -13.76 -9.32
C GLY A 103 3.17 -14.41 -8.16
N VAL A 104 3.47 -14.03 -6.90
CA VAL A 104 2.76 -14.51 -5.71
C VAL A 104 1.31 -14.02 -5.71
N ILE A 105 1.10 -12.76 -6.07
CA ILE A 105 -0.23 -12.16 -6.19
C ILE A 105 -1.02 -12.78 -7.35
N ASP A 106 -0.40 -12.92 -8.52
CA ASP A 106 -1.00 -13.47 -9.73
C ASP A 106 -1.49 -14.92 -9.51
N GLN A 107 -0.72 -15.73 -8.78
CA GLN A 107 -1.05 -17.14 -8.47
C GLN A 107 -2.35 -17.26 -7.65
N THR A 108 -2.71 -16.25 -6.86
CA THR A 108 -3.96 -16.28 -6.11
C THR A 108 -5.18 -16.25 -7.03
N GLY A 109 -5.06 -15.66 -8.22
CA GLY A 109 -6.18 -15.40 -9.13
C GLY A 109 -7.32 -14.59 -8.49
N LEU A 110 -7.04 -13.84 -7.43
CA LEU A 110 -8.01 -12.91 -6.80
C LEU A 110 -8.25 -11.71 -7.71
N VAL A 111 -7.17 -11.13 -8.19
CA VAL A 111 -7.17 -9.95 -9.06
C VAL A 111 -6.63 -10.31 -10.45
N LYS A 112 -6.93 -9.50 -11.44
CA LYS A 112 -6.40 -9.64 -12.79
C LYS A 112 -4.88 -9.46 -12.78
N ARG A 113 -4.17 -10.19 -13.64
CA ARG A 113 -2.75 -9.95 -13.86
C ARG A 113 -2.54 -8.53 -14.42
N PRO A 114 -1.68 -7.71 -13.79
CA PRO A 114 -1.46 -6.35 -14.22
C PRO A 114 -0.54 -6.25 -15.45
N ASP A 115 -0.76 -5.22 -16.27
CA ASP A 115 0.19 -4.82 -17.32
C ASP A 115 1.35 -4.01 -16.74
N ARG A 116 1.11 -3.31 -15.61
CA ARG A 116 2.17 -2.65 -14.82
C ARG A 116 1.95 -2.92 -13.35
N PHE A 117 3.00 -3.38 -12.71
CA PHE A 117 3.09 -3.64 -11.28
C PHE A 117 4.06 -2.65 -10.62
N SER A 118 3.70 -2.13 -9.48
CA SER A 118 4.62 -1.47 -8.56
C SER A 118 4.26 -1.83 -7.14
N GLY A 119 5.27 -2.01 -6.30
CA GLY A 119 5.07 -2.27 -4.88
C GLY A 119 6.22 -1.70 -4.08
N GLU A 120 5.96 -1.45 -2.79
CA GLU A 120 6.88 -0.84 -1.84
C GLU A 120 6.56 -1.27 -0.42
N ASP A 121 7.40 -0.86 0.51
CA ASP A 121 7.22 -1.05 1.96
C ASP A 121 7.05 -2.52 2.35
N PHE A 122 7.98 -3.38 1.90
CA PHE A 122 7.97 -4.81 2.24
C PHE A 122 8.35 -5.01 3.70
N ILE A 123 7.45 -5.67 4.45
CA ILE A 123 7.65 -6.08 5.83
C ILE A 123 7.52 -7.59 5.89
N LYS A 124 8.48 -8.24 6.55
CA LYS A 124 8.45 -9.66 6.85
C LYS A 124 8.80 -9.87 8.31
N GLY A 125 8.09 -10.76 8.99
CA GLY A 125 8.35 -11.02 10.40
C GLY A 125 7.53 -12.16 10.94
N THR A 126 7.55 -12.27 12.26
CA THR A 126 6.78 -13.28 13.00
C THR A 126 6.04 -12.61 14.15
N TYR A 127 4.79 -13.00 14.37
CA TYR A 127 3.98 -12.58 15.50
C TYR A 127 3.26 -13.78 16.11
N LYS A 128 3.54 -14.08 17.37
CA LYS A 128 2.96 -15.24 18.09
C LYS A 128 3.08 -16.57 17.32
N GLY A 129 4.20 -16.79 16.64
CA GLY A 129 4.47 -18.00 15.85
C GLY A 129 3.83 -18.03 14.47
N VAL A 130 3.13 -17.00 14.03
CA VAL A 130 2.61 -16.85 12.67
C VAL A 130 3.57 -15.95 11.88
N SER A 131 4.16 -16.49 10.82
CA SER A 131 4.97 -15.68 9.90
C SER A 131 4.09 -14.85 9.02
N PHE A 132 4.54 -13.63 8.69
CA PHE A 132 3.82 -12.75 7.79
C PHE A 132 4.75 -12.04 6.81
N GLU A 133 4.21 -11.72 5.64
CA GLU A 133 4.80 -10.83 4.65
C GLU A 133 3.71 -9.81 4.25
N VAL A 134 4.08 -8.55 4.15
CA VAL A 134 3.17 -7.45 3.84
C VAL A 134 3.86 -6.47 2.92
N SER A 135 3.14 -5.93 1.95
CA SER A 135 3.63 -4.78 1.17
C SER A 135 2.47 -3.97 0.58
N ASP A 136 2.75 -2.72 0.29
CA ASP A 136 1.85 -1.89 -0.49
C ASP A 136 2.05 -2.20 -1.98
N VAL A 137 0.95 -2.34 -2.73
CA VAL A 137 0.98 -2.70 -4.14
C VAL A 137 0.02 -1.86 -4.96
N THR A 138 0.44 -1.54 -6.18
CA THR A 138 -0.37 -0.83 -7.16
C THR A 138 -0.36 -1.59 -8.48
N LEU A 139 -1.55 -1.98 -8.94
CA LEU A 139 -1.75 -2.74 -10.16
C LEU A 139 -2.47 -1.89 -11.19
N ARG A 140 -1.93 -1.85 -12.42
CA ARG A 140 -2.47 -1.05 -13.52
C ARG A 140 -2.76 -1.92 -14.72
N GLU A 141 -3.86 -1.61 -15.40
CA GLU A 141 -4.28 -2.26 -16.63
C GLU A 141 -4.02 -1.33 -17.82
N ARG A 142 -3.52 -1.90 -18.93
CA ARG A 142 -3.39 -1.16 -20.19
C ARG A 142 -4.76 -0.97 -20.82
N GLN A 143 -5.12 0.27 -21.09
CA GLN A 143 -6.31 0.63 -21.85
C GLN A 143 -5.90 1.43 -23.08
N GLU A 144 -6.43 1.04 -24.24
CA GLU A 144 -6.21 1.73 -25.50
C GLU A 144 -7.52 2.40 -25.91
N HIS A 145 -7.45 3.68 -26.16
CA HIS A 145 -8.54 4.49 -26.66
C HIS A 145 -8.20 5.00 -28.05
N VAL A 146 -9.12 4.78 -29.00
CA VAL A 146 -8.98 5.32 -30.37
C VAL A 146 -10.05 6.38 -30.54
N ASP A 147 -9.64 7.61 -30.85
CA ASP A 147 -10.57 8.70 -31.10
C ASP A 147 -11.23 8.59 -32.48
N SER A 148 -12.22 9.44 -32.76
CA SER A 148 -12.94 9.47 -34.04
C SER A 148 -12.08 9.83 -35.25
N LYS A 149 -10.85 10.32 -35.01
CA LYS A 149 -9.86 10.66 -36.04
C LYS A 149 -8.76 9.59 -36.23
N GLY A 150 -8.89 8.46 -35.49
CA GLY A 150 -7.95 7.35 -35.56
C GLY A 150 -6.69 7.52 -34.71
N HIS A 151 -6.59 8.55 -33.85
CA HIS A 151 -5.47 8.69 -32.93
C HIS A 151 -5.60 7.69 -31.79
N ARG A 152 -4.52 6.97 -31.49
CA ARG A 152 -4.46 5.98 -30.41
C ARG A 152 -3.79 6.58 -29.19
N THR A 153 -4.50 6.54 -28.08
CA THR A 153 -3.97 6.92 -26.77
C THR A 153 -3.96 5.70 -25.85
N VAL A 154 -2.80 5.42 -25.25
CA VAL A 154 -2.65 4.32 -24.28
C VAL A 154 -2.55 4.89 -22.89
N THR A 155 -3.42 4.43 -21.99
CA THR A 155 -3.43 4.79 -20.57
C THR A 155 -3.24 3.54 -19.71
N TYR A 156 -2.87 3.74 -18.45
CA TYR A 156 -2.66 2.67 -17.48
C TYR A 156 -3.41 2.99 -16.17
N PRO A 157 -4.77 2.95 -16.17
CA PRO A 157 -5.54 3.19 -14.96
C PRO A 157 -5.21 2.18 -13.87
N VAL A 158 -5.22 2.67 -12.64
CA VAL A 158 -5.07 1.84 -11.44
C VAL A 158 -6.39 1.14 -11.18
N TYR A 159 -6.36 -0.19 -11.01
CA TYR A 159 -7.53 -0.98 -10.63
C TYR A 159 -7.39 -1.64 -9.25
N PHE A 160 -6.17 -1.71 -8.72
CA PHE A 160 -5.89 -2.09 -7.35
C PHE A 160 -4.79 -1.18 -6.80
N LYS A 161 -5.01 -0.57 -5.65
CA LYS A 161 -4.03 0.15 -4.86
C LYS A 161 -4.35 -0.05 -3.39
N GLY A 162 -3.35 -0.48 -2.63
CA GLY A 162 -3.47 -0.75 -1.22
C GLY A 162 -2.52 -1.85 -0.77
N ARG A 163 -2.88 -2.57 0.27
CA ARG A 163 -1.97 -3.47 0.96
C ARG A 163 -2.26 -4.94 0.67
N TRP A 164 -1.20 -5.72 0.48
CA TRP A 164 -1.25 -7.16 0.34
C TRP A 164 -0.54 -7.83 1.51
N TYR A 165 -1.22 -8.81 2.13
CA TYR A 165 -0.72 -9.59 3.26
C TYR A 165 -0.63 -11.05 2.87
N VAL A 166 0.42 -11.74 3.35
CA VAL A 166 0.56 -13.19 3.29
C VAL A 166 0.90 -13.68 4.68
N TYR A 167 0.04 -14.51 5.25
CA TYR A 167 0.27 -15.16 6.53
C TYR A 167 0.55 -16.63 6.30
N LYS A 168 1.61 -17.16 6.96
CA LYS A 168 1.99 -18.57 6.87
C LYS A 168 1.83 -19.22 8.24
N PHE A 169 1.21 -20.37 8.25
CA PHE A 169 0.97 -21.16 9.46
C PHE A 169 1.51 -22.58 9.31
N PRO A 170 1.78 -23.32 10.43
CA PRO A 170 2.41 -24.62 10.37
C PRO A 170 1.60 -25.68 9.63
N LYS A 171 0.27 -25.67 9.80
CA LYS A 171 -0.62 -26.67 9.21
C LYS A 171 -0.88 -26.40 7.74
N THR A 172 -0.75 -27.45 6.93
CA THR A 172 -1.06 -27.39 5.50
C THR A 172 -2.45 -27.99 5.23
N PHE A 173 -3.28 -27.25 4.51
CA PHE A 173 -4.61 -27.68 4.09
C PHE A 173 -4.61 -28.09 2.62
N LYS A 174 -5.40 -29.10 2.27
CA LYS A 174 -5.49 -29.60 0.87
C LYS A 174 -6.52 -28.82 0.03
N GLY A 175 -7.32 -27.98 0.66
CA GLY A 175 -8.37 -27.23 -0.01
C GLY A 175 -7.95 -25.82 -0.44
N THR A 176 -8.81 -25.19 -1.19
CA THR A 176 -8.72 -23.78 -1.62
C THR A 176 -10.01 -23.07 -1.32
N LEU A 177 -9.92 -21.88 -0.75
CA LEU A 177 -11.07 -21.03 -0.40
C LEU A 177 -10.79 -19.59 -0.80
N LYS A 178 -11.68 -18.98 -1.56
CA LYS A 178 -11.69 -17.54 -1.88
C LYS A 178 -12.93 -16.89 -1.31
N ILE A 179 -12.74 -15.79 -0.58
CA ILE A 179 -13.81 -14.96 -0.04
C ILE A 179 -13.55 -13.55 -0.57
N CYS A 180 -14.44 -13.02 -1.39
CA CYS A 180 -14.20 -11.78 -2.14
C CYS A 180 -15.44 -10.90 -2.13
N GLU A 181 -15.29 -9.60 -1.91
CA GLU A 181 -16.39 -8.64 -2.08
C GLU A 181 -16.80 -8.52 -3.55
N THR A 182 -15.85 -8.62 -4.47
CA THR A 182 -16.10 -8.68 -5.91
C THR A 182 -15.76 -10.08 -6.45
N ARG A 183 -16.22 -10.40 -7.66
CA ARG A 183 -15.88 -11.69 -8.28
C ARG A 183 -14.36 -11.79 -8.45
N PRO A 184 -13.72 -12.90 -8.02
CA PRO A 184 -12.30 -13.13 -8.28
C PRO A 184 -12.04 -13.26 -9.79
N ASN A 185 -10.85 -12.86 -10.23
CA ASN A 185 -10.47 -12.95 -11.64
C ASN A 185 -10.45 -14.40 -12.15
N ASN A 186 -10.03 -15.34 -11.32
CA ASN A 186 -9.99 -16.76 -11.65
C ASN A 186 -10.61 -17.59 -10.51
N ALA A 187 -11.66 -18.35 -10.83
CA ALA A 187 -12.29 -19.32 -9.93
C ALA A 187 -12.39 -20.71 -10.61
N LYS A 188 -11.54 -21.00 -11.60
CA LYS A 188 -11.57 -22.30 -12.32
C LYS A 188 -11.28 -23.43 -11.33
N GLY A 189 -12.13 -24.47 -11.39
CA GLY A 189 -12.04 -25.63 -10.51
C GLY A 189 -12.56 -25.40 -9.08
N LEU A 190 -13.16 -24.23 -8.80
CA LEU A 190 -13.81 -23.93 -7.53
C LEU A 190 -15.32 -23.86 -7.71
N GLU A 191 -16.07 -24.39 -6.75
CA GLU A 191 -17.52 -24.27 -6.66
C GLU A 191 -17.89 -22.94 -6.00
N LYS A 192 -18.89 -22.23 -6.55
CA LYS A 192 -19.47 -21.08 -5.89
C LYS A 192 -20.45 -21.57 -4.82
N LEU A 193 -20.26 -21.10 -3.60
CA LEU A 193 -21.07 -21.50 -2.45
C LEU A 193 -21.83 -20.29 -1.90
N ASP A 194 -23.02 -20.55 -1.36
CA ASP A 194 -23.74 -19.58 -0.53
C ASP A 194 -23.79 -20.11 0.90
N THR A 195 -23.71 -19.18 1.86
CA THR A 195 -23.83 -19.45 3.30
C THR A 195 -25.29 -19.27 3.74
N GLU A 196 -25.60 -19.67 4.97
CA GLU A 196 -26.91 -19.41 5.58
C GLU A 196 -27.10 -17.91 5.92
N SER A 197 -26.03 -17.13 5.96
CA SER A 197 -26.08 -15.70 6.26
C SER A 197 -26.36 -14.87 4.99
N MET A 198 -27.58 -14.40 4.84
CA MET A 198 -27.97 -13.49 3.75
C MET A 198 -27.12 -12.21 3.75
N ALA A 199 -26.79 -11.67 4.93
CA ALA A 199 -25.95 -10.48 5.06
C ALA A 199 -24.55 -10.73 4.50
N PHE A 200 -23.96 -11.89 4.79
CA PHE A 200 -22.66 -12.28 4.28
C PHE A 200 -22.67 -12.48 2.77
N ASN A 201 -23.66 -13.23 2.23
CA ASN A 201 -23.79 -13.53 0.80
C ASN A 201 -24.02 -12.25 -0.04
N LYS A 202 -24.63 -11.22 0.54
CA LYS A 202 -24.80 -9.91 -0.10
C LYS A 202 -23.47 -9.19 -0.31
N LYS A 203 -22.56 -9.32 0.65
CA LYS A 203 -21.27 -8.62 0.66
C LYS A 203 -20.15 -9.44 0.03
N PHE A 204 -20.08 -10.72 0.34
CA PHE A 204 -19.00 -11.60 -0.10
C PHE A 204 -19.48 -12.66 -1.08
N LYS A 205 -18.61 -12.98 -2.03
CA LYS A 205 -18.71 -14.13 -2.94
C LYS A 205 -17.74 -15.20 -2.47
N LEU A 206 -18.25 -16.41 -2.29
CA LEU A 206 -17.52 -17.55 -1.76
C LEU A 206 -17.26 -18.56 -2.87
N TYR A 207 -15.99 -18.98 -3.02
CA TYR A 207 -15.56 -20.02 -3.97
C TYR A 207 -14.62 -20.98 -3.25
N ALA A 208 -14.87 -22.28 -3.35
CA ALA A 208 -14.04 -23.29 -2.67
C ALA A 208 -13.86 -24.56 -3.51
N SER A 209 -12.79 -25.28 -3.20
CA SER A 209 -12.54 -26.61 -3.80
C SER A 209 -13.58 -27.66 -3.35
N ASP A 210 -14.10 -27.50 -2.12
CA ASP A 210 -15.16 -28.30 -1.58
C ASP A 210 -15.89 -27.54 -0.44
N LYS A 211 -17.11 -27.98 -0.17
CA LYS A 211 -17.99 -27.34 0.82
C LYS A 211 -17.51 -27.55 2.26
N GLN A 212 -16.93 -28.72 2.58
CA GLN A 212 -16.47 -29.02 3.95
C GLN A 212 -15.27 -28.12 4.30
N TYR A 213 -14.33 -27.97 3.38
CA TYR A 213 -13.18 -27.07 3.54
C TYR A 213 -13.63 -25.63 3.73
N ALA A 214 -14.60 -25.16 2.93
CA ALA A 214 -15.14 -23.81 3.06
C ALA A 214 -15.67 -23.54 4.46
N PHE A 215 -16.57 -24.39 4.97
CA PHE A 215 -17.21 -24.16 6.28
C PHE A 215 -16.33 -24.56 7.45
N TYR A 216 -15.28 -25.32 7.24
CA TYR A 216 -14.24 -25.48 8.23
C TYR A 216 -13.53 -24.16 8.57
N HIS A 217 -13.25 -23.34 7.54
CA HIS A 217 -12.62 -22.02 7.71
C HIS A 217 -13.64 -20.92 8.03
N LEU A 218 -14.77 -20.93 7.34
CA LEU A 218 -15.80 -19.88 7.43
C LEU A 218 -16.89 -20.27 8.44
N THR A 219 -16.56 -20.20 9.73
CA THR A 219 -17.53 -20.38 10.82
C THR A 219 -18.45 -19.16 10.94
N PRO A 220 -19.63 -19.26 11.60
CA PRO A 220 -20.51 -18.11 11.86
C PRO A 220 -19.77 -16.91 12.49
N ILE A 221 -18.92 -17.17 13.48
CA ILE A 221 -18.10 -16.12 14.13
C ILE A 221 -17.13 -15.48 13.12
N MET A 222 -16.52 -16.27 12.24
CA MET A 222 -15.63 -15.75 11.20
C MET A 222 -16.40 -14.87 10.20
N MET A 223 -17.62 -15.26 9.82
CA MET A 223 -18.46 -14.44 8.93
C MET A 223 -18.81 -13.08 9.56
N GLU A 224 -19.12 -13.05 10.85
CA GLU A 224 -19.36 -11.80 11.58
C GLU A 224 -18.11 -10.91 11.57
N LYS A 225 -16.92 -11.49 11.86
CA LYS A 225 -15.65 -10.75 11.84
C LYS A 225 -15.32 -10.19 10.46
N LEU A 226 -15.56 -10.94 9.39
CA LEU A 226 -15.34 -10.46 8.04
C LEU A 226 -16.30 -9.32 7.68
N LEU A 227 -17.55 -9.37 8.12
CA LEU A 227 -18.51 -8.28 7.97
C LEU A 227 -18.14 -7.03 8.79
N GLU A 228 -17.55 -7.20 9.97
CA GLU A 228 -16.99 -6.09 10.76
C GLU A 228 -15.81 -5.44 10.05
N LEU A 229 -14.87 -6.25 9.55
CA LEU A 229 -13.71 -5.75 8.80
C LEU A 229 -14.13 -5.01 7.52
N GLU A 230 -15.15 -5.51 6.79
CA GLU A 230 -15.68 -4.83 5.59
C GLU A 230 -16.18 -3.41 5.90
N LYS A 231 -16.77 -3.19 7.07
CA LYS A 231 -17.29 -1.87 7.45
C LYS A 231 -16.18 -0.86 7.80
N LEU A 232 -14.99 -1.34 8.12
CA LEU A 232 -13.88 -0.49 8.59
C LEU A 232 -13.04 0.11 7.46
N HIS A 233 -13.13 -0.43 6.25
CA HIS A 233 -12.38 0.07 5.10
C HIS A 233 -13.29 0.52 3.95
N ARG A 234 -12.72 1.37 3.10
CA ARG A 234 -13.37 1.78 1.84
C ARG A 234 -12.71 1.00 0.71
N GLY A 235 -13.51 0.44 -0.19
CA GLY A 235 -12.97 -0.31 -1.32
C GLY A 235 -13.31 -1.79 -1.24
N SER A 236 -12.41 -2.68 -1.64
CA SER A 236 -12.68 -4.12 -1.69
C SER A 236 -11.63 -4.93 -0.97
N ILE A 237 -12.07 -5.96 -0.25
CA ILE A 237 -11.19 -6.92 0.43
C ILE A 237 -11.34 -8.32 -0.18
N TYR A 238 -10.23 -9.02 -0.24
CA TYR A 238 -10.10 -10.35 -0.81
C TYR A 238 -9.34 -11.25 0.14
N PHE A 239 -9.82 -12.48 0.34
CA PHE A 239 -9.17 -13.51 1.13
C PHE A 239 -8.97 -14.76 0.27
N TYR A 240 -7.79 -15.38 0.39
CA TYR A 240 -7.46 -16.61 -0.29
C TYR A 240 -6.69 -17.54 0.64
N TYR A 241 -7.34 -18.63 1.04
CA TYR A 241 -6.74 -19.71 1.81
C TYR A 241 -6.29 -20.81 0.87
N THR A 242 -5.03 -21.21 0.94
CA THR A 242 -4.46 -22.32 0.18
C THR A 242 -3.24 -22.90 0.88
N GLY A 243 -3.09 -24.21 0.87
CA GLY A 243 -1.93 -24.84 1.50
C GLY A 243 -1.79 -24.43 2.97
N ASN A 244 -0.68 -23.81 3.29
CA ASN A 244 -0.39 -23.25 4.61
C ASN A 244 -0.38 -21.70 4.62
N GLU A 245 -1.03 -21.07 3.65
CA GLU A 245 -1.02 -19.63 3.48
C GLU A 245 -2.43 -19.04 3.46
N LEU A 246 -2.53 -17.82 4.01
CA LEU A 246 -3.66 -16.92 3.84
C LEU A 246 -3.16 -15.65 3.18
N HIS A 247 -3.65 -15.36 1.99
CA HIS A 247 -3.45 -14.07 1.33
C HIS A 247 -4.65 -13.15 1.59
N ILE A 248 -4.38 -11.88 1.87
CA ILE A 248 -5.40 -10.84 2.00
C ILE A 248 -4.99 -9.66 1.13
N GLY A 249 -5.86 -9.27 0.20
CA GLY A 249 -5.70 -8.05 -0.58
C GLY A 249 -6.71 -7.00 -0.14
N VAL A 250 -6.25 -5.83 0.26
CA VAL A 250 -7.10 -4.67 0.63
C VAL A 250 -6.91 -3.60 -0.43
N ASN A 251 -7.95 -3.35 -1.23
CA ASN A 251 -7.97 -2.36 -2.31
C ASN A 251 -8.74 -1.13 -1.85
N ASP A 252 -8.11 -0.23 -1.13
CA ASP A 252 -8.73 0.95 -0.51
C ASP A 252 -8.14 2.28 -0.97
N SER A 253 -7.21 2.23 -1.92
CA SER A 253 -6.48 3.38 -2.45
C SER A 253 -5.61 4.12 -1.41
N GLN A 254 -5.30 3.47 -0.28
CA GLN A 254 -4.44 4.02 0.74
C GLN A 254 -2.95 3.75 0.43
N ASP A 255 -2.09 4.67 0.86
CA ASP A 255 -0.66 4.47 1.04
C ASP A 255 -0.43 4.35 2.55
N TYR A 256 0.10 3.23 2.97
CA TYR A 256 0.37 2.96 4.38
C TYR A 256 1.78 3.37 4.77
N LEU A 257 2.04 3.46 6.07
CA LEU A 257 3.34 3.86 6.62
C LEU A 257 3.82 5.23 6.11
N GLU A 258 2.91 6.10 5.70
CA GLU A 258 3.25 7.42 5.20
C GLU A 258 3.41 8.44 6.34
N ILE A 259 4.55 9.13 6.31
CA ILE A 259 4.90 10.18 7.26
C ILE A 259 4.86 11.52 6.53
N PRO A 260 4.14 12.50 7.07
CA PRO A 260 4.01 13.79 6.41
C PRO A 260 5.34 14.57 6.45
N PHE A 261 5.99 14.77 5.29
CA PHE A 261 7.20 15.61 5.20
C PHE A 261 6.93 17.08 5.56
N ARG A 262 5.74 17.59 5.18
CA ARG A 262 5.35 19.00 5.35
C ARG A 262 4.73 19.32 6.71
N LYS A 263 4.32 18.32 7.49
CA LYS A 263 3.71 18.47 8.81
C LYS A 263 4.61 17.88 9.88
N ALA A 264 4.43 18.32 11.11
CA ALA A 264 5.17 17.75 12.24
C ALA A 264 4.85 16.26 12.43
N ILE A 265 5.85 15.52 12.89
CA ILE A 265 5.65 14.15 13.38
C ILE A 265 5.14 14.28 14.82
N ASP A 266 3.87 14.62 14.95
CA ASP A 266 3.17 14.77 16.23
C ASP A 266 2.54 13.45 16.70
N GLU A 267 1.92 13.48 17.87
CA GLU A 267 1.26 12.30 18.45
C GLU A 267 0.16 11.74 17.53
N LYS A 268 -0.54 12.60 16.80
CA LYS A 268 -1.60 12.17 15.86
C LYS A 268 -1.02 11.45 14.66
N ALA A 269 0.07 11.97 14.10
CA ALA A 269 0.79 11.34 12.99
C ALA A 269 1.36 9.97 13.42
N MET A 270 1.90 9.90 14.66
CA MET A 270 2.40 8.64 15.21
C MET A 270 1.32 7.61 15.46
N LYS A 271 0.18 7.99 16.02
CA LYS A 271 -0.96 7.08 16.22
C LYS A 271 -1.49 6.52 14.89
N ALA A 272 -1.54 7.35 13.84
CA ALA A 272 -1.94 6.89 12.52
C ALA A 272 -0.93 5.87 11.97
N PHE A 273 0.37 6.18 12.07
CA PHE A 273 1.45 5.31 11.63
C PHE A 273 1.50 3.98 12.41
N GLU A 274 1.37 4.03 13.73
CA GLU A 274 1.26 2.83 14.57
C GLU A 274 0.03 2.00 14.22
N GLY A 275 -1.10 2.66 13.91
CA GLY A 275 -2.32 2.02 13.44
C GLY A 275 -2.13 1.21 12.17
N ASP A 276 -1.33 1.70 11.22
CA ASP A 276 -0.98 0.98 9.98
C ASP A 276 -0.18 -0.30 10.26
N VAL A 277 0.69 -0.27 11.28
CA VAL A 277 1.46 -1.45 11.73
C VAL A 277 0.58 -2.41 12.52
N ASP A 278 -0.33 -1.90 13.35
CA ASP A 278 -1.23 -2.69 14.20
C ASP A 278 -2.25 -3.52 13.39
N LEU A 279 -2.49 -3.18 12.13
CA LEU A 279 -3.33 -4.02 11.25
C LEU A 279 -2.75 -5.43 11.08
N ILE A 280 -1.42 -5.60 11.10
CA ILE A 280 -0.77 -6.90 10.91
C ILE A 280 -1.14 -7.88 12.06
N PRO A 281 -0.87 -7.56 13.34
CA PRO A 281 -1.23 -8.42 14.45
C PRO A 281 -2.74 -8.48 14.68
N ALA A 282 -3.50 -7.42 14.36
CA ALA A 282 -4.95 -7.41 14.46
C ALA A 282 -5.58 -8.52 13.60
N ILE A 283 -5.16 -8.66 12.35
CA ILE A 283 -5.63 -9.72 11.45
C ILE A 283 -5.32 -11.11 12.05
N ILE A 284 -4.11 -11.34 12.56
CA ILE A 284 -3.72 -12.61 13.18
C ILE A 284 -4.64 -12.93 14.37
N ASN A 285 -4.90 -11.96 15.23
CA ASN A 285 -5.74 -12.13 16.41
C ASN A 285 -7.23 -12.31 16.05
N GLU A 286 -7.79 -11.48 15.17
CA GLU A 286 -9.20 -11.51 14.78
C GLU A 286 -9.55 -12.80 14.02
N LEU A 287 -8.70 -13.23 13.10
CA LEU A 287 -8.88 -14.48 12.37
C LEU A 287 -8.41 -15.72 13.14
N LYS A 288 -7.90 -15.54 14.37
CA LYS A 288 -7.42 -16.59 15.28
C LYS A 288 -6.41 -17.53 14.61
N LEU A 289 -5.47 -16.97 13.84
CA LEU A 289 -4.47 -17.73 13.09
C LEU A 289 -3.48 -18.49 14.01
N THR A 290 -3.44 -18.15 15.29
CA THR A 290 -2.65 -18.86 16.33
C THR A 290 -3.37 -20.04 16.96
N SER A 291 -4.65 -20.31 16.61
CA SER A 291 -5.42 -21.41 17.20
C SER A 291 -4.95 -22.79 16.71
N ASP A 292 -5.34 -23.84 17.45
CA ASP A 292 -5.01 -25.24 17.10
C ASP A 292 -5.52 -25.67 15.72
N LYS A 293 -6.45 -24.92 15.16
CA LYS A 293 -6.90 -25.08 13.78
C LYS A 293 -5.78 -24.92 12.77
N PHE A 294 -4.80 -24.04 13.03
CA PHE A 294 -3.69 -23.67 12.15
C PHE A 294 -2.32 -24.19 12.58
N LYS A 295 -2.26 -24.91 13.70
CA LYS A 295 -1.04 -25.57 14.22
C LYS A 295 -0.82 -26.96 13.65
#